data_3b753bd9c3adbfe8afb4a71965dee204
#
_entry.id   3b753bd9c3adbfe8afb4a71965dee204
#
_cell.length_a   1.000
_cell.length_b   1.000
_cell.length_c   1.000
_cell.angle_alpha   90.00
_cell.angle_beta   90.00
_cell.angle_gamma   90.00
#
_symmetry.space_group_name_H-M   'P 1'
#
loop_
_entity.id
_entity.type
_entity.pdbx_description
1 polymer ?
#
loop_
_entity_poly.entity_id
_entity_poly.type
_entity_poly.pdbx_seq_one_letter_code
_entity_poly.pdbx_strand_id
1 'polypeptide(L)'
;MSKISKIWAREILDSRGTPTVEAVCQLDTGQISVGSVPSGASTSQHEALELRDEDPNRYLGKGVLKAVGNVNDILGPGVWGMEAQDQEKIDARLIEIDGSNNKSKYGANAILAVSIVASKAAAMAENVPLYQWINRLAQKQGVKKSLKVPTPVFNMINGGLHGAGN
;
A
#
# COMPACT_ATOMS: atom_id res chain seq x y z
N MET A 1 -18.23 9.58 -10.77
CA MET A 1 -17.10 8.65 -10.68
C MET A 1 -15.86 9.43 -11.03
N SER A 2 -14.73 9.17 -10.35
CA SER A 2 -13.51 9.95 -10.53
C SER A 2 -12.40 9.02 -10.98
N LYS A 3 -11.71 9.36 -12.07
CA LYS A 3 -10.67 8.52 -12.66
C LYS A 3 -9.29 8.86 -12.11
N ILE A 4 -8.47 7.85 -11.96
CA ILE A 4 -7.05 8.01 -11.65
C ILE A 4 -6.37 8.68 -12.84
N SER A 5 -5.92 9.91 -12.66
CA SER A 5 -5.21 10.68 -13.68
C SER A 5 -3.72 10.37 -13.64
N LYS A 6 -3.14 10.22 -12.43
CA LYS A 6 -1.72 9.92 -12.26
C LYS A 6 -1.46 9.27 -10.90
N ILE A 7 -0.52 8.32 -10.86
CA ILE A 7 0.09 7.83 -9.62
C ILE A 7 1.59 7.91 -9.75
N TRP A 8 2.26 8.38 -8.69
CA TRP A 8 3.73 8.40 -8.60
C TRP A 8 4.15 8.15 -7.16
N ALA A 9 5.40 7.77 -6.95
CA ALA A 9 5.94 7.44 -5.65
C ALA A 9 7.30 8.09 -5.40
N ARG A 10 7.69 8.12 -4.13
CA ARG A 10 9.00 8.49 -3.65
C ARG A 10 9.41 7.61 -2.47
N GLU A 11 10.71 7.54 -2.21
CA GLU A 11 11.23 6.97 -0.98
C GLU A 11 11.12 7.97 0.16
N ILE A 12 10.67 7.50 1.32
CA ILE A 12 10.66 8.24 2.58
C ILE A 12 11.25 7.36 3.69
N LEU A 13 11.50 7.94 4.86
CA LEU A 13 11.90 7.19 6.05
C LEU A 13 10.69 6.96 6.97
N ASP A 14 10.58 5.75 7.51
CA ASP A 14 9.62 5.43 8.55
C ASP A 14 10.06 5.96 9.93
N SER A 15 9.25 5.70 10.98
CA SER A 15 9.55 6.15 12.35
C SER A 15 10.81 5.53 12.96
N ARG A 16 11.37 4.49 12.33
CA ARG A 16 12.61 3.81 12.73
C ARG A 16 13.81 4.22 11.87
N GLY A 17 13.62 5.20 10.96
CA GLY A 17 14.65 5.60 10.00
C GLY A 17 14.89 4.57 8.89
N THR A 18 13.98 3.63 8.67
CA THR A 18 14.07 2.65 7.58
C THR A 18 13.35 3.18 6.34
N PRO A 19 13.96 3.08 5.13
CA PRO A 19 13.31 3.49 3.89
C PRO A 19 12.01 2.73 3.63
N THR A 20 10.99 3.46 3.18
CA THR A 20 9.74 2.90 2.70
C THR A 20 9.17 3.70 1.53
N VAL A 21 8.13 3.17 0.88
CA VAL A 21 7.48 3.78 -0.28
C VAL A 21 6.33 4.66 0.17
N GLU A 22 6.31 5.90 -0.27
CA GLU A 22 5.13 6.77 -0.23
C GLU A 22 4.65 7.01 -1.65
N ALA A 23 3.38 6.77 -1.91
CA ALA A 23 2.75 7.06 -3.19
C ALA A 23 1.77 8.22 -3.09
N VAL A 24 1.54 8.86 -4.23
CA VAL A 24 0.59 9.95 -4.43
C VAL A 24 -0.33 9.57 -5.58
N CYS A 25 -1.62 9.73 -5.42
CA CYS A 25 -2.62 9.57 -6.47
C CYS A 25 -3.33 10.89 -6.73
N GLN A 26 -3.40 11.29 -7.98
CA GLN A 26 -4.17 12.42 -8.47
C GLN A 26 -5.35 11.91 -9.28
N LEU A 27 -6.54 12.42 -8.97
CA LEU A 27 -7.76 12.18 -9.74
C LEU A 27 -7.93 13.22 -10.88
N ASP A 28 -8.75 12.88 -11.86
CA ASP A 28 -9.17 13.79 -12.95
C ASP A 28 -9.91 15.03 -12.44
N THR A 29 -10.49 14.97 -11.25
CA THR A 29 -11.09 16.09 -10.52
C THR A 29 -10.08 17.06 -9.88
N GLY A 30 -8.77 16.72 -9.93
CA GLY A 30 -7.70 17.48 -9.29
C GLY A 30 -7.44 17.12 -7.82
N GLN A 31 -8.25 16.27 -7.20
CA GLN A 31 -8.02 15.80 -5.84
C GLN A 31 -6.74 14.95 -5.76
N ILE A 32 -6.01 15.08 -4.66
CA ILE A 32 -4.73 14.39 -4.44
C ILE A 32 -4.79 13.64 -3.11
N SER A 33 -4.47 12.36 -3.14
CA SER A 33 -4.27 11.52 -1.96
C SER A 33 -2.81 11.09 -1.81
N VAL A 34 -2.39 10.88 -0.56
CA VAL A 34 -1.03 10.43 -0.22
C VAL A 34 -1.11 9.25 0.73
N GLY A 35 -0.27 8.25 0.53
CA GLY A 35 -0.22 7.08 1.38
C GLY A 35 1.16 6.44 1.42
N SER A 36 1.59 6.06 2.62
CA SER A 36 2.87 5.40 2.85
C SER A 36 2.65 3.94 3.22
N VAL A 37 3.57 3.08 2.80
CA VAL A 37 3.52 1.65 3.10
C VAL A 37 4.23 1.40 4.42
N PRO A 38 3.62 0.69 5.39
CA PRO A 38 4.33 0.24 6.58
C PRO A 38 5.35 -0.83 6.19
N SER A 39 6.59 -0.74 6.70
CA SER A 39 7.58 -1.78 6.50
C SER A 39 7.50 -2.84 7.59
N GLY A 40 7.64 -4.13 7.22
CA GLY A 40 7.66 -5.24 8.15
C GLY A 40 8.97 -5.31 8.95
N ALA A 41 8.89 -5.83 10.17
CA ALA A 41 10.07 -6.11 11.02
C ALA A 41 10.47 -7.58 10.99
N SER A 42 9.57 -8.48 10.61
CA SER A 42 9.78 -9.93 10.52
C SER A 42 9.36 -10.42 9.13
N THR A 43 9.89 -11.56 8.72
CA THR A 43 9.53 -12.24 7.48
C THR A 43 8.97 -13.64 7.78
N SER A 44 7.98 -14.06 7.00
CA SER A 44 7.38 -15.39 7.06
C SER A 44 7.43 -16.04 5.67
N GLN A 45 7.40 -17.37 5.62
CA GLN A 45 7.40 -18.12 4.35
C GLN A 45 6.19 -17.82 3.45
N HIS A 46 5.10 -17.33 4.04
CA HIS A 46 3.84 -17.04 3.34
C HIS A 46 3.63 -15.56 3.06
N GLU A 47 4.57 -14.70 3.45
CA GLU A 47 4.48 -13.28 3.17
C GLU A 47 4.82 -12.96 1.72
N ALA A 48 4.15 -11.93 1.18
CA ALA A 48 4.53 -11.35 -0.09
C ALA A 48 5.88 -10.63 0.03
N LEU A 49 6.67 -10.63 -1.03
CA LEU A 49 8.03 -10.09 -1.02
C LEU A 49 8.03 -8.56 -0.94
N GLU A 50 8.61 -8.01 0.12
CA GLU A 50 8.99 -6.60 0.18
C GLU A 50 10.26 -6.37 -0.64
N LEU A 51 10.17 -5.62 -1.74
CA LEU A 51 11.32 -5.37 -2.62
C LEU A 51 12.25 -4.33 -2.00
N ARG A 52 13.53 -4.69 -1.83
CA ARG A 52 14.62 -3.86 -1.36
C ARG A 52 15.69 -3.71 -2.44
N ASP A 53 16.46 -2.61 -2.37
CA ASP A 53 17.50 -2.31 -3.37
C ASP A 53 18.72 -3.22 -3.24
N GLU A 54 19.01 -3.73 -2.02
CA GLU A 54 20.16 -4.58 -1.70
C GLU A 54 21.52 -3.93 -1.97
N ASP A 55 21.56 -2.59 -2.07
CA ASP A 55 22.79 -1.82 -2.17
C ASP A 55 23.37 -1.55 -0.76
N PRO A 56 24.49 -2.18 -0.36
CA PRO A 56 25.04 -2.03 0.98
C PRO A 56 25.51 -0.61 1.30
N ASN A 57 25.78 0.19 0.26
CA ASN A 57 26.23 1.58 0.42
C ASN A 57 25.06 2.55 0.71
N ARG A 58 23.83 2.05 0.62
CA ARG A 58 22.64 2.86 0.80
C ARG A 58 21.67 2.20 1.79
N TYR A 59 21.52 2.82 2.97
CA TYR A 59 20.66 2.30 4.05
C TYR A 59 20.91 0.83 4.39
N LEU A 60 22.17 0.38 4.31
CA LEU A 60 22.56 -1.02 4.58
C LEU A 60 21.75 -2.04 3.74
N GLY A 61 21.51 -1.72 2.47
CA GLY A 61 20.74 -2.58 1.56
C GLY A 61 19.21 -2.38 1.62
N LYS A 62 18.72 -1.58 2.58
CA LYS A 62 17.27 -1.43 2.84
C LYS A 62 16.57 -0.36 1.99
N GLY A 63 17.26 0.28 1.03
CA GLY A 63 16.66 1.23 0.08
C GLY A 63 15.49 0.62 -0.68
N VAL A 64 14.59 1.49 -1.22
CA VAL A 64 13.38 1.06 -1.94
C VAL A 64 13.22 1.77 -3.29
N LEU A 65 14.31 2.29 -3.87
CA LEU A 65 14.24 3.00 -5.16
C LEU A 65 13.77 2.11 -6.30
N LYS A 66 14.10 0.80 -6.29
CA LYS A 66 13.55 -0.16 -7.27
C LYS A 66 12.02 -0.23 -7.18
N ALA A 67 11.48 -0.32 -5.97
CA ALA A 67 10.03 -0.34 -5.74
C ALA A 67 9.38 0.99 -6.17
N VAL A 68 10.04 2.13 -5.88
CA VAL A 68 9.60 3.46 -6.32
C VAL A 68 9.58 3.54 -7.86
N GLY A 69 10.63 3.09 -8.53
CA GLY A 69 10.68 3.01 -10.00
C GLY A 69 9.54 2.15 -10.56
N ASN A 70 9.28 0.99 -9.96
CA ASN A 70 8.18 0.12 -10.37
C ASN A 70 6.81 0.78 -10.25
N VAL A 71 6.58 1.62 -9.23
CA VAL A 71 5.36 2.42 -9.13
C VAL A 71 5.30 3.46 -10.25
N ASN A 72 6.39 4.21 -10.45
CA ASN A 72 6.40 5.34 -11.38
C ASN A 72 6.27 4.92 -12.85
N ASP A 73 6.92 3.83 -13.22
CA ASP A 73 7.11 3.45 -14.62
C ASP A 73 6.14 2.36 -15.09
N ILE A 74 5.56 1.58 -14.15
CA ILE A 74 4.80 0.38 -14.50
C ILE A 74 3.45 0.33 -13.80
N LEU A 75 3.42 0.27 -12.47
CA LEU A 75 2.19 0.02 -11.70
C LEU A 75 1.25 1.22 -11.75
N GLY A 76 1.76 2.43 -11.58
CA GLY A 76 1.00 3.67 -11.69
C GLY A 76 0.37 3.82 -13.07
N PRO A 77 1.17 3.83 -14.17
CA PRO A 77 0.64 3.83 -15.53
C PRO A 77 -0.36 2.71 -15.82
N GLY A 78 -0.15 1.54 -15.22
CA GLY A 78 -1.02 0.36 -15.40
C GLY A 78 -2.45 0.51 -14.90
N VAL A 79 -2.71 1.53 -14.05
CA VAL A 79 -4.05 1.83 -13.48
C VAL A 79 -4.58 3.21 -13.86
N TRP A 80 -3.86 3.98 -14.69
CA TRP A 80 -4.37 5.28 -15.16
C TRP A 80 -5.67 5.11 -15.96
N GLY A 81 -6.59 6.04 -15.76
CA GLY A 81 -7.90 6.02 -16.38
C GLY A 81 -8.92 5.09 -15.71
N MET A 82 -8.49 4.27 -14.75
CA MET A 82 -9.42 3.43 -13.97
C MET A 82 -10.21 4.29 -12.98
N GLU A 83 -11.44 3.86 -12.69
CA GLU A 83 -12.29 4.48 -11.68
C GLU A 83 -11.70 4.20 -10.29
N ALA A 84 -11.40 5.24 -9.51
CA ALA A 84 -10.81 5.11 -8.18
C ALA A 84 -11.70 4.31 -7.21
N GLN A 85 -13.03 4.32 -7.42
CA GLN A 85 -14.01 3.59 -6.63
C GLN A 85 -14.05 2.07 -6.91
N ASP A 86 -13.38 1.60 -7.96
CA ASP A 86 -13.33 0.17 -8.33
C ASP A 86 -12.09 -0.51 -7.74
N GLN A 87 -11.95 -0.49 -6.41
CA GLN A 87 -10.79 -1.04 -5.70
C GLN A 87 -10.45 -2.48 -6.13
N GLU A 88 -11.46 -3.32 -6.27
CA GLU A 88 -11.27 -4.73 -6.68
C GLU A 88 -10.62 -4.85 -8.05
N LYS A 89 -11.04 -4.02 -9.02
CA LYS A 89 -10.44 -4.03 -10.35
C LYS A 89 -9.03 -3.48 -10.34
N ILE A 90 -8.77 -2.44 -9.54
CA ILE A 90 -7.43 -1.86 -9.39
C ILE A 90 -6.49 -2.91 -8.81
N ASP A 91 -6.88 -3.57 -7.72
CA ASP A 91 -6.05 -4.59 -7.06
C ASP A 91 -5.84 -5.81 -7.96
N ALA A 92 -6.88 -6.27 -8.65
CA ALA A 92 -6.77 -7.35 -9.64
C ALA A 92 -5.80 -6.98 -10.77
N ARG A 93 -5.86 -5.74 -11.28
CA ARG A 93 -4.96 -5.25 -12.32
C ARG A 93 -3.51 -5.20 -11.86
N LEU A 94 -3.25 -4.76 -10.62
CA LEU A 94 -1.91 -4.75 -10.05
C LEU A 94 -1.33 -6.16 -9.89
N ILE A 95 -2.15 -7.12 -9.45
CA ILE A 95 -1.78 -8.53 -9.33
C ILE A 95 -1.49 -9.13 -10.71
N GLU A 96 -2.31 -8.83 -11.72
CA GLU A 96 -2.12 -9.27 -13.11
C GLU A 96 -0.79 -8.74 -13.69
N ILE A 97 -0.48 -7.46 -13.47
CA ILE A 97 0.76 -6.83 -13.93
C ILE A 97 1.98 -7.52 -13.29
N ASP A 98 1.93 -7.81 -11.99
CA ASP A 98 3.02 -8.51 -11.30
C ASP A 98 3.13 -9.96 -11.80
N GLY A 99 2.04 -10.71 -11.85
CA GLY A 99 1.95 -12.06 -12.37
C GLY A 99 2.72 -13.11 -11.57
N SER A 100 3.39 -12.75 -10.47
CA SER A 100 4.08 -13.69 -9.58
C SER A 100 3.21 -14.06 -8.39
N ASN A 101 3.42 -15.28 -7.83
CA ASN A 101 2.61 -15.77 -6.73
C ASN A 101 2.76 -14.95 -5.43
N ASN A 102 3.95 -14.39 -5.19
CA ASN A 102 4.30 -13.67 -3.96
C ASN A 102 4.64 -12.20 -4.20
N LYS A 103 4.24 -11.62 -5.34
CA LYS A 103 4.50 -10.23 -5.73
C LYS A 103 5.99 -9.88 -5.83
N SER A 104 6.82 -10.86 -6.19
CA SER A 104 8.27 -10.71 -6.22
C SER A 104 8.78 -9.93 -7.43
N LYS A 105 7.99 -9.80 -8.50
CA LYS A 105 8.43 -9.13 -9.73
C LYS A 105 8.55 -7.60 -9.54
N TYR A 106 7.55 -6.97 -8.95
CA TYR A 106 7.53 -5.52 -8.74
C TYR A 106 7.57 -5.12 -7.26
N GLY A 107 7.38 -6.06 -6.35
CA GLY A 107 7.42 -5.86 -4.91
C GLY A 107 6.05 -5.61 -4.29
N ALA A 108 5.76 -6.31 -3.21
CA ALA A 108 4.52 -6.14 -2.46
C ALA A 108 4.35 -4.71 -1.93
N ASN A 109 5.44 -4.07 -1.52
CA ASN A 109 5.46 -2.66 -1.08
C ASN A 109 5.06 -1.70 -2.20
N ALA A 110 5.52 -1.90 -3.44
CA ALA A 110 5.12 -1.08 -4.58
C ALA A 110 3.63 -1.26 -4.92
N ILE A 111 3.16 -2.51 -4.97
CA ILE A 111 1.75 -2.84 -5.23
C ILE A 111 0.85 -2.26 -4.16
N LEU A 112 1.20 -2.45 -2.88
CA LEU A 112 0.42 -1.95 -1.74
C LEU A 112 0.39 -0.41 -1.72
N ALA A 113 1.47 0.27 -2.11
CA ALA A 113 1.50 1.73 -2.21
C ALA A 113 0.42 2.26 -3.16
N VAL A 114 0.30 1.66 -4.36
CA VAL A 114 -0.72 2.03 -5.36
C VAL A 114 -2.13 1.73 -4.84
N SER A 115 -2.35 0.55 -4.27
CA SER A 115 -3.64 0.14 -3.70
C SER A 115 -4.12 1.09 -2.60
N ILE A 116 -3.22 1.45 -1.66
CA ILE A 116 -3.55 2.37 -0.55
C ILE A 116 -3.94 3.76 -1.07
N VAL A 117 -3.18 4.33 -2.01
CA VAL A 117 -3.49 5.69 -2.47
C VAL A 117 -4.74 5.74 -3.33
N ALA A 118 -5.03 4.68 -4.10
CA ALA A 118 -6.28 4.55 -4.85
C ALA A 118 -7.48 4.49 -3.89
N SER A 119 -7.39 3.70 -2.82
CA SER A 119 -8.44 3.62 -1.79
C SER A 119 -8.68 4.96 -1.08
N LYS A 120 -7.60 5.68 -0.75
CA LYS A 120 -7.70 7.03 -0.17
C LYS A 120 -8.30 8.03 -1.15
N ALA A 121 -7.92 7.97 -2.43
CA ALA A 121 -8.48 8.83 -3.47
C ALA A 121 -9.98 8.58 -3.65
N ALA A 122 -10.40 7.30 -3.63
CA ALA A 122 -11.81 6.93 -3.69
C ALA A 122 -12.61 7.48 -2.50
N ALA A 123 -12.08 7.37 -1.28
CA ALA A 123 -12.69 7.93 -0.09
C ALA A 123 -12.87 9.46 -0.20
N MET A 124 -11.86 10.17 -0.72
CA MET A 124 -11.93 11.61 -0.98
C MET A 124 -12.98 11.95 -2.03
N ALA A 125 -13.02 11.22 -3.15
CA ALA A 125 -14.00 11.41 -4.21
C ALA A 125 -15.44 11.19 -3.73
N GLU A 126 -15.64 10.26 -2.80
CA GLU A 126 -16.93 9.99 -2.14
C GLU A 126 -17.23 10.93 -0.97
N ASN A 127 -16.31 11.84 -0.65
CA ASN A 127 -16.40 12.77 0.49
C ASN A 127 -16.72 12.06 1.81
N VAL A 128 -16.04 10.93 2.06
CA VAL A 128 -16.17 10.13 3.30
C VAL A 128 -14.79 9.85 3.90
N PRO A 129 -14.69 9.67 5.22
CA PRO A 129 -13.46 9.18 5.84
C PRO A 129 -13.08 7.78 5.32
N LEU A 130 -11.77 7.48 5.28
CA LEU A 130 -11.26 6.21 4.75
C LEU A 130 -11.88 4.98 5.44
N TYR A 131 -12.11 5.02 6.76
CA TYR A 131 -12.73 3.90 7.46
C TYR A 131 -14.16 3.60 7.01
N GLN A 132 -14.93 4.63 6.62
CA GLN A 132 -16.25 4.44 6.02
C GLN A 132 -16.17 3.85 4.62
N TRP A 133 -15.20 4.31 3.82
CA TRP A 133 -14.95 3.75 2.51
C TRP A 133 -14.60 2.25 2.60
N ILE A 134 -13.66 1.89 3.46
CA ILE A 134 -13.28 0.48 3.71
C ILE A 134 -14.48 -0.34 4.16
N ASN A 135 -15.33 0.20 5.05
CA ASN A 135 -16.55 -0.49 5.46
C ASN A 135 -17.51 -0.73 4.28
N ARG A 136 -17.64 0.23 3.35
CA ARG A 136 -18.45 0.04 2.13
C ARG A 136 -17.89 -1.08 1.25
N LEU A 137 -16.55 -1.15 1.08
CA LEU A 137 -15.90 -2.24 0.35
C LEU A 137 -16.17 -3.59 1.03
N ALA A 138 -16.02 -3.68 2.34
CA ALA A 138 -16.29 -4.90 3.10
C ALA A 138 -17.75 -5.35 2.98
N GLN A 139 -18.71 -4.40 3.00
CA GLN A 139 -20.13 -4.69 2.82
C GLN A 139 -20.43 -5.25 1.42
N LYS A 140 -19.77 -4.76 0.37
CA LYS A 140 -19.88 -5.32 -0.99
C LYS A 140 -19.44 -6.79 -1.03
N GLN A 141 -18.48 -7.19 -0.19
CA GLN A 141 -18.01 -8.56 -0.05
C GLN A 141 -18.83 -9.39 0.95
N GLY A 142 -19.99 -8.89 1.40
CA GLY A 142 -20.91 -9.62 2.26
C GLY A 142 -20.64 -9.47 3.78
N VAL A 143 -19.71 -8.65 4.20
CA VAL A 143 -19.45 -8.38 5.62
C VAL A 143 -20.55 -7.49 6.18
N LYS A 144 -21.50 -8.06 6.94
CA LYS A 144 -22.66 -7.36 7.52
C LYS A 144 -22.36 -6.87 8.94
N LYS A 145 -21.30 -6.08 9.13
CA LYS A 145 -20.99 -5.50 10.45
C LYS A 145 -21.14 -3.98 10.43
N SER A 146 -21.76 -3.44 11.48
CA SER A 146 -21.82 -1.99 11.70
C SER A 146 -20.47 -1.47 12.16
N LEU A 147 -20.16 -0.22 11.80
CA LEU A 147 -19.01 0.49 12.35
C LEU A 147 -19.18 0.68 13.86
N LYS A 148 -18.13 0.39 14.60
CA LYS A 148 -18.03 0.65 16.03
C LYS A 148 -16.58 0.93 16.40
N VAL A 149 -16.37 1.63 17.50
CA VAL A 149 -15.01 1.80 18.05
C VAL A 149 -14.47 0.43 18.44
N PRO A 150 -13.27 0.05 17.98
CA PRO A 150 -12.69 -1.24 18.34
C PRO A 150 -12.39 -1.32 19.83
N THR A 151 -12.51 -2.52 20.40
CA THR A 151 -12.03 -2.79 21.75
C THR A 151 -10.50 -2.66 21.76
N PRO A 152 -9.90 -1.84 22.63
CA PRO A 152 -8.45 -1.73 22.73
C PRO A 152 -7.82 -3.07 23.11
N VAL A 153 -6.75 -3.43 22.45
CA VAL A 153 -5.90 -4.58 22.79
C VAL A 153 -4.48 -4.09 23.00
N PHE A 154 -3.79 -4.66 23.97
CA PHE A 154 -2.43 -4.27 24.32
C PHE A 154 -1.53 -5.49 24.26
N ASN A 155 -0.32 -5.29 23.73
CA ASN A 155 0.72 -6.31 23.79
C ASN A 155 1.32 -6.36 25.20
N MET A 156 1.09 -7.46 25.90
CA MET A 156 1.52 -7.64 27.29
C MET A 156 2.82 -8.44 27.40
N ILE A 157 3.07 -9.34 26.43
CA ILE A 157 4.24 -10.22 26.42
C ILE A 157 4.74 -10.34 24.98
N ASN A 158 6.01 -10.09 24.77
CA ASN A 158 6.70 -10.28 23.50
C ASN A 158 7.60 -11.51 23.57
N GLY A 159 7.69 -12.25 22.44
CA GLY A 159 8.57 -13.38 22.26
C GLY A 159 9.31 -13.32 20.92
N GLY A 160 10.19 -14.28 20.68
CA GLY A 160 10.96 -14.38 19.45
C GLY A 160 11.80 -13.14 19.18
N LEU A 161 11.78 -12.65 17.93
CA LEU A 161 12.59 -11.50 17.49
C LEU A 161 12.29 -10.22 18.29
N HIS A 162 11.08 -10.04 18.78
CA HIS A 162 10.67 -8.88 19.56
C HIS A 162 11.07 -8.95 21.04
N GLY A 163 11.46 -10.13 21.52
CA GLY A 163 11.96 -10.35 22.90
C GLY A 163 13.48 -10.38 23.05
N ALA A 164 14.22 -10.36 21.95
CA ALA A 164 15.68 -10.54 21.94
C ALA A 164 16.50 -9.25 22.25
N GLY A 165 15.87 -8.18 22.68
CA GLY A 165 16.50 -6.88 22.88
C GLY A 165 16.56 -6.37 24.32
N ASN A 166 16.29 -7.21 25.34
CA ASN A 166 16.38 -6.84 26.75
C ASN A 166 17.39 -7.70 27.50
#